data_280ddfc9751397a52b8a4ea6c6185e0d
#
_entry.id   280ddfc9751397a52b8a4ea6c6185e0d
#
_cell.length_a   1.000
_cell.length_b   1.000
_cell.length_c   1.000
_cell.angle_alpha   90.00
_cell.angle_beta   90.00
_cell.angle_gamma   90.00
#
_symmetry.space_group_name_H-M   'P 1'
#
loop_
_entity.id
_entity.type
_entity.pdbx_description
1 polymer ?
#
loop_
_entity_poly.entity_id
_entity_poly.type
_entity_poly.pdbx_seq_one_letter_code
_entity_poly.pdbx_strand_id
1 'polypeptide(L)'
;MEKVSGSFFILGLVLILFFSQSQAITRVSTSGDQTKKSSRTSLQQTDNSQWRQLFNGKDLTGWKHVGPGSQYVEDGLIKSKGGMGLLYWTGEKFGNCTIRVVFRMRDTNSNAGVFIRIPIEPYEEWMPVFYGYEVQIDNKPELSDEDDYHYTGMLYSLTKPLAKTGKPGPEWNTMEITLDGLRTIVVLNGVKVTDFKEGDPVPPRKFDFEPYHGPRPEFGYIGVQNHGDKDVVFFKEVLVKPLKK
;
A
#
# COMPACT_ATOMS: atom_id res chain seq x y z
N MET A 1 34.53 -51.52 -6.35
CA MET A 1 34.92 -51.73 -7.76
C MET A 1 34.37 -50.58 -8.53
N GLU A 2 35.28 -49.81 -8.85
CA GLU A 2 35.77 -49.09 -10.03
C GLU A 2 35.05 -47.77 -10.25
N LYS A 3 35.64 -46.70 -10.48
CA LYS A 3 36.92 -45.99 -10.72
C LYS A 3 36.53 -44.64 -11.24
N VAL A 4 36.97 -43.63 -10.61
CA VAL A 4 37.81 -42.45 -10.92
C VAL A 4 38.02 -42.15 -12.42
N SER A 5 37.75 -40.90 -12.79
CA SER A 5 38.47 -40.06 -13.77
C SER A 5 37.86 -38.66 -13.70
N GLY A 6 38.43 -37.62 -13.39
CA GLY A 6 39.67 -36.91 -13.44
C GLY A 6 39.87 -36.20 -14.79
N SER A 7 39.57 -34.88 -14.90
CA SER A 7 40.23 -34.04 -15.90
C SER A 7 40.28 -32.57 -15.49
N PHE A 8 41.51 -32.13 -15.32
CA PHE A 8 41.99 -30.75 -15.22
C PHE A 8 42.06 -30.12 -16.61
N PHE A 9 41.74 -28.84 -16.73
CA PHE A 9 42.32 -27.92 -17.73
C PHE A 9 42.10 -26.48 -17.25
N ILE A 10 43.17 -25.86 -16.77
CA ILE A 10 44.13 -24.92 -17.34
C ILE A 10 43.62 -23.50 -17.57
N LEU A 11 44.24 -22.67 -16.77
CA LEU A 11 44.35 -21.21 -16.69
C LEU A 11 44.75 -20.59 -18.05
N GLY A 12 44.07 -19.54 -18.46
CA GLY A 12 44.47 -18.67 -19.56
C GLY A 12 44.40 -17.20 -19.15
N LEU A 13 45.52 -16.69 -18.69
CA LEU A 13 45.80 -15.29 -18.38
C LEU A 13 46.10 -14.55 -19.67
N VAL A 14 45.33 -13.57 -20.09
CA VAL A 14 45.70 -12.63 -21.16
C VAL A 14 45.85 -11.23 -20.58
N LEU A 15 47.12 -10.84 -20.54
CA LEU A 15 47.58 -9.49 -20.22
C LEU A 15 47.55 -8.68 -21.52
N ILE A 16 46.83 -7.56 -21.59
CA ILE A 16 46.98 -6.57 -22.66
C ILE A 16 47.41 -5.23 -22.07
N LEU A 17 48.57 -4.82 -22.54
CA LEU A 17 49.35 -3.65 -22.17
C LEU A 17 48.74 -2.36 -22.73
N PHE A 18 48.85 -1.32 -21.94
CA PHE A 18 48.59 0.08 -22.27
C PHE A 18 49.51 0.62 -23.36
N PHE A 19 48.96 1.40 -24.26
CA PHE A 19 49.70 2.44 -24.97
C PHE A 19 48.97 3.79 -24.84
N SER A 20 49.63 4.69 -24.14
CA SER A 20 49.32 6.10 -24.07
C SER A 20 49.83 6.79 -25.35
N GLN A 21 48.98 7.59 -26.02
CA GLN A 21 49.48 8.67 -26.86
C GLN A 21 48.74 9.96 -26.53
N SER A 22 49.56 10.88 -26.04
CA SER A 22 49.27 12.28 -25.89
C SER A 22 49.40 12.98 -27.24
N GLN A 23 48.39 13.69 -27.68
CA GLN A 23 48.56 14.76 -28.71
C GLN A 23 47.73 15.99 -28.35
N ALA A 24 48.42 17.07 -28.10
CA ALA A 24 47.92 18.42 -28.00
C ALA A 24 47.73 19.00 -29.37
N ILE A 25 46.57 19.61 -29.68
CA ILE A 25 46.45 20.59 -30.79
C ILE A 25 45.34 21.59 -30.45
N THR A 26 45.76 22.85 -30.29
CA THR A 26 45.30 24.14 -30.80
C THR A 26 43.84 24.54 -30.73
N ARG A 27 43.63 25.62 -29.99
CA ARG A 27 42.42 26.45 -29.95
C ARG A 27 42.12 27.08 -31.33
N VAL A 28 40.85 26.93 -31.73
CA VAL A 28 40.20 27.90 -32.63
C VAL A 28 38.89 28.32 -31.99
N SER A 29 38.75 29.59 -31.69
CA SER A 29 37.54 30.24 -31.19
C SER A 29 36.65 30.56 -32.41
N THR A 30 35.43 30.06 -32.42
CA THR A 30 34.33 30.66 -33.17
C THR A 30 33.10 30.74 -32.28
N SER A 31 32.64 31.96 -32.12
CA SER A 31 31.38 32.33 -31.49
C SER A 31 30.20 31.75 -32.27
N GLY A 32 29.34 31.01 -31.59
CA GLY A 32 28.09 30.52 -32.10
C GLY A 32 27.12 30.29 -30.94
N ASP A 33 26.26 31.27 -30.78
CA ASP A 33 25.10 31.23 -29.85
C ASP A 33 24.21 30.04 -30.19
N GLN A 34 24.15 29.04 -29.28
CA GLN A 34 23.16 27.97 -29.31
C GLN A 34 22.60 27.83 -27.89
N THR A 35 21.46 28.44 -27.67
CA THR A 35 20.60 28.20 -26.51
C THR A 35 20.21 26.72 -26.43
N LYS A 36 20.98 25.92 -25.69
CA LYS A 36 20.61 24.59 -25.29
C LYS A 36 19.52 24.70 -24.21
N LYS A 37 18.27 24.51 -24.64
CA LYS A 37 17.13 24.28 -23.80
C LYS A 37 17.39 23.00 -23.01
N SER A 38 17.91 23.12 -21.77
CA SER A 38 18.02 22.05 -20.82
C SER A 38 16.61 21.66 -20.38
N SER A 39 16.10 20.56 -20.90
CA SER A 39 14.91 19.91 -20.37
C SER A 39 15.24 19.36 -19.00
N ARG A 40 15.13 20.20 -17.99
CA ARG A 40 15.05 19.72 -16.60
C ARG A 40 13.75 18.95 -16.46
N THR A 41 13.85 17.63 -16.47
CA THR A 41 12.83 16.77 -15.90
C THR A 41 12.71 17.17 -14.44
N SER A 42 11.70 17.98 -14.12
CA SER A 42 11.34 18.28 -12.74
C SER A 42 10.84 16.96 -12.14
N LEU A 43 11.68 16.31 -11.36
CA LEU A 43 11.21 15.34 -10.38
C LEU A 43 10.15 16.09 -9.57
N GLN A 44 8.90 15.69 -9.69
CA GLN A 44 7.82 16.21 -8.87
C GLN A 44 8.21 15.94 -7.43
N GLN A 45 8.73 16.98 -6.78
CA GLN A 45 8.91 17.03 -5.34
C GLN A 45 7.49 16.98 -4.77
N THR A 46 7.06 15.81 -4.29
CA THR A 46 5.78 15.67 -3.63
C THR A 46 5.77 16.64 -2.45
N ASP A 47 4.86 17.61 -2.49
CA ASP A 47 4.65 18.58 -1.41
C ASP A 47 4.17 17.81 -0.16
N ASN A 48 5.11 17.38 0.66
CA ASN A 48 4.86 16.66 1.91
C ASN A 48 4.34 17.60 3.02
N SER A 49 4.30 18.91 2.81
CA SER A 49 3.93 19.90 3.84
C SER A 49 2.46 19.82 4.29
N GLN A 50 1.60 19.12 3.56
CA GLN A 50 0.18 19.00 3.84
C GLN A 50 -0.24 17.66 4.45
N TRP A 51 0.66 16.67 4.50
CA TRP A 51 0.40 15.37 5.10
C TRP A 51 0.55 15.43 6.62
N ARG A 52 -0.51 15.05 7.32
CA ARG A 52 -0.48 14.84 8.77
C ARG A 52 -0.27 13.37 9.06
N GLN A 53 0.76 13.07 9.84
CA GLN A 53 1.09 11.73 10.28
C GLN A 53 0.20 11.33 11.46
N LEU A 54 -0.48 10.20 11.36
CA LEU A 54 -1.28 9.61 12.43
C LEU A 54 -0.48 8.58 13.24
N PHE A 55 0.40 7.83 12.59
CA PHE A 55 1.33 6.93 13.27
C PHE A 55 2.70 7.61 13.41
N ASN A 56 3.17 7.78 14.64
CA ASN A 56 4.40 8.53 14.97
C ASN A 56 5.70 7.71 14.86
N GLY A 57 5.61 6.40 14.52
CA GLY A 57 6.75 5.49 14.43
C GLY A 57 7.31 5.02 15.79
N LYS A 58 6.69 5.37 16.91
CA LYS A 58 7.22 5.08 18.24
C LYS A 58 6.23 4.31 19.13
N ASP A 59 4.98 4.71 19.11
CA ASP A 59 3.92 4.13 19.94
C ASP A 59 2.55 4.30 19.28
N LEU A 60 1.51 3.78 19.92
CA LEU A 60 0.14 3.83 19.46
C LEU A 60 -0.67 4.97 20.11
N THR A 61 -0.02 6.07 20.49
CA THR A 61 -0.72 7.26 21.01
C THR A 61 -1.74 7.77 19.98
N GLY A 62 -2.99 7.96 20.42
CA GLY A 62 -4.12 8.33 19.56
C GLY A 62 -4.80 7.18 18.85
N TRP A 63 -4.34 5.94 19.08
CA TRP A 63 -4.94 4.73 18.55
C TRP A 63 -5.58 3.90 19.66
N LYS A 64 -6.64 3.16 19.30
CA LYS A 64 -7.29 2.20 20.20
C LYS A 64 -7.57 0.92 19.44
N HIS A 65 -7.40 -0.22 20.11
CA HIS A 65 -7.65 -1.53 19.55
C HIS A 65 -8.97 -2.11 20.03
N VAL A 66 -9.67 -2.83 19.15
CA VAL A 66 -10.82 -3.67 19.43
C VAL A 66 -10.65 -5.05 18.80
N GLY A 67 -11.23 -6.08 19.41
CA GLY A 67 -11.15 -7.46 18.95
C GLY A 67 -10.08 -8.29 19.68
N PRO A 68 -10.08 -9.62 19.44
CA PRO A 68 -9.22 -10.57 20.18
C PRO A 68 -7.75 -10.53 19.76
N GLY A 69 -7.43 -10.05 18.53
CA GLY A 69 -6.05 -9.89 18.09
C GLY A 69 -5.35 -8.70 18.72
N SER A 70 -4.21 -8.33 18.20
CA SER A 70 -3.45 -7.15 18.67
C SER A 70 -2.61 -6.53 17.58
N GLN A 71 -2.32 -5.23 17.73
CA GLN A 71 -1.25 -4.55 17.02
C GLN A 71 -0.31 -3.91 18.04
N TYR A 72 0.98 -3.91 17.73
CA TYR A 72 2.02 -3.32 18.56
C TYR A 72 3.10 -2.68 17.70
N VAL A 73 3.94 -1.85 18.31
CA VAL A 73 5.06 -1.21 17.59
C VAL A 73 6.34 -2.01 17.80
N GLU A 74 6.99 -2.36 16.70
CA GLU A 74 8.28 -3.03 16.65
C GLU A 74 9.09 -2.42 15.50
N ASP A 75 10.32 -1.99 15.77
CA ASP A 75 11.23 -1.38 14.80
C ASP A 75 10.63 -0.20 14.01
N GLY A 76 9.82 0.62 14.68
CA GLY A 76 9.16 1.77 14.05
C GLY A 76 7.98 1.41 13.13
N LEU A 77 7.47 0.19 13.20
CA LEU A 77 6.35 -0.30 12.41
C LEU A 77 5.21 -0.74 13.32
N ILE A 78 3.96 -0.50 12.91
CA ILE A 78 2.82 -1.21 13.49
C ILE A 78 2.85 -2.63 12.92
N LYS A 79 2.79 -3.63 13.78
CA LYS A 79 2.78 -5.05 13.41
C LYS A 79 1.54 -5.73 13.95
N SER A 80 0.80 -6.43 13.10
CA SER A 80 -0.36 -7.22 13.49
C SER A 80 0.06 -8.56 14.10
N LYS A 81 -0.76 -9.07 15.05
CA LYS A 81 -0.55 -10.35 15.70
C LYS A 81 -1.86 -10.96 16.17
N GLY A 82 -2.06 -12.24 15.82
CA GLY A 82 -3.17 -13.06 16.30
C GLY A 82 -4.52 -12.54 15.84
N GLY A 83 -5.54 -13.33 15.90
CA GLY A 83 -6.97 -13.08 15.79
C GLY A 83 -7.47 -11.87 15.01
N MET A 84 -8.75 -11.78 14.81
CA MET A 84 -9.34 -10.62 14.17
C MET A 84 -9.36 -9.38 15.09
N GLY A 85 -9.14 -8.18 14.52
CA GLY A 85 -9.21 -6.96 15.28
C GLY A 85 -8.95 -5.73 14.44
N LEU A 86 -9.20 -4.57 15.02
CA LEU A 86 -9.01 -3.26 14.40
C LEU A 86 -8.26 -2.33 15.33
N LEU A 87 -7.18 -1.74 14.85
CA LEU A 87 -6.53 -0.58 15.45
C LEU A 87 -7.06 0.66 14.74
N TYR A 88 -7.89 1.47 15.42
CA TYR A 88 -8.49 2.66 14.83
C TYR A 88 -7.99 3.95 15.47
N TRP A 89 -8.01 5.04 14.68
CA TRP A 89 -7.66 6.38 15.14
C TRP A 89 -8.81 7.01 15.92
N THR A 90 -8.54 7.47 17.16
CA THR A 90 -9.56 8.00 18.07
C THR A 90 -9.74 9.51 17.99
N GLY A 91 -8.80 10.23 17.38
CA GLY A 91 -8.77 11.68 17.45
C GLY A 91 -9.89 12.38 16.69
N GLU A 92 -10.35 11.81 15.60
CA GLU A 92 -11.41 12.39 14.75
C GLU A 92 -11.90 11.41 13.68
N LYS A 93 -13.01 11.77 13.03
CA LYS A 93 -13.52 11.15 11.82
C LYS A 93 -12.95 11.84 10.59
N PHE A 94 -12.74 11.09 9.50
CA PHE A 94 -12.19 11.59 8.24
C PHE A 94 -13.19 11.49 7.11
N GLY A 95 -13.16 12.50 6.24
CA GLY A 95 -13.84 12.62 4.96
C GLY A 95 -13.23 13.79 4.18
N ASN A 96 -13.46 13.87 2.87
CA ASN A 96 -12.85 14.85 1.98
C ASN A 96 -11.33 14.97 2.17
N CYS A 97 -10.66 13.82 2.13
CA CYS A 97 -9.22 13.70 2.34
C CYS A 97 -8.63 12.56 1.51
N THR A 98 -7.30 12.54 1.42
CA THR A 98 -6.56 11.36 0.98
C THR A 98 -5.85 10.75 2.18
N ILE A 99 -6.03 9.45 2.38
CA ILE A 99 -5.36 8.63 3.38
C ILE A 99 -4.26 7.86 2.66
N ARG A 100 -3.00 7.97 3.09
CA ARG A 100 -1.89 7.16 2.59
C ARG A 100 -1.50 6.14 3.64
N VAL A 101 -1.42 4.89 3.23
CA VAL A 101 -0.93 3.78 4.05
C VAL A 101 0.23 3.11 3.32
N VAL A 102 1.40 3.03 3.98
CA VAL A 102 2.54 2.27 3.50
C VAL A 102 2.63 0.99 4.32
N PHE A 103 2.48 -0.15 3.64
CA PHE A 103 2.41 -1.45 4.30
C PHE A 103 3.19 -2.51 3.54
N ARG A 104 3.49 -3.60 4.22
CA ARG A 104 3.96 -4.85 3.62
C ARG A 104 3.36 -6.05 4.35
N MET A 105 3.10 -7.09 3.62
CA MET A 105 2.76 -8.39 4.20
C MET A 105 4.04 -9.14 4.58
N ARG A 106 3.97 -10.02 5.58
CA ARG A 106 5.08 -10.94 5.88
C ARG A 106 5.32 -11.89 4.70
N ASP A 107 4.26 -12.41 4.16
CA ASP A 107 4.23 -13.33 3.01
C ASP A 107 2.99 -13.06 2.14
N THR A 108 2.92 -13.68 0.98
CA THR A 108 1.84 -13.44 -0.01
C THR A 108 0.46 -13.89 0.46
N ASN A 109 0.38 -14.76 1.48
CA ASN A 109 -0.90 -15.26 1.99
C ASN A 109 -1.41 -14.47 3.19
N SER A 110 -0.69 -13.46 3.66
CA SER A 110 -1.15 -12.62 4.78
C SER A 110 -2.29 -11.72 4.34
N ASN A 111 -3.34 -11.65 5.17
CA ASN A 111 -4.55 -10.86 4.97
C ASN A 111 -4.66 -9.75 6.02
N ALA A 112 -5.16 -8.60 5.62
CA ALA A 112 -5.51 -7.46 6.44
C ALA A 112 -6.38 -6.47 5.64
N GLY A 113 -6.69 -5.31 6.22
CA GLY A 113 -7.43 -4.24 5.54
C GLY A 113 -7.15 -2.86 6.12
N VAL A 114 -7.54 -1.85 5.36
CA VAL A 114 -7.65 -0.47 5.84
C VAL A 114 -9.13 -0.12 5.88
N PHE A 115 -9.67 0.07 7.07
CA PHE A 115 -11.06 0.45 7.24
C PHE A 115 -11.25 1.96 7.14
N ILE A 116 -12.30 2.37 6.45
CA ILE A 116 -12.71 3.76 6.23
C ILE A 116 -14.21 3.91 6.46
N ARG A 117 -14.67 5.15 6.63
CA ARG A 117 -16.12 5.47 6.76
C ARG A 117 -16.83 4.70 7.86
N ILE A 118 -16.15 4.30 8.91
CA ILE A 118 -16.77 3.63 10.06
C ILE A 118 -17.69 4.63 10.76
N PRO A 119 -19.01 4.39 10.86
CA PRO A 119 -19.98 5.43 11.23
C PRO A 119 -19.91 5.89 12.68
N ILE A 120 -19.61 4.97 13.59
CA ILE A 120 -19.50 5.22 15.04
C ILE A 120 -18.20 4.65 15.56
N GLU A 121 -17.83 4.98 16.78
CA GLU A 121 -16.63 4.42 17.41
C GLU A 121 -16.73 2.88 17.45
N PRO A 122 -15.70 2.16 16.92
CA PRO A 122 -15.69 0.69 16.94
C PRO A 122 -15.74 0.14 18.35
N TYR A 123 -16.61 -0.83 18.58
CA TYR A 123 -16.80 -1.50 19.87
C TYR A 123 -16.48 -3.00 19.83
N GLU A 124 -16.36 -3.57 18.65
CA GLU A 124 -15.96 -4.96 18.41
C GLU A 124 -15.42 -5.11 16.97
N GLU A 125 -14.78 -6.24 16.64
CA GLU A 125 -14.00 -6.41 15.41
C GLU A 125 -14.85 -6.53 14.14
N TRP A 126 -16.08 -7.03 14.23
CA TRP A 126 -16.94 -7.22 13.05
C TRP A 126 -17.74 -5.98 12.68
N MET A 127 -17.94 -5.07 13.64
CA MET A 127 -18.67 -3.82 13.37
C MET A 127 -18.10 -3.02 12.21
N PRO A 128 -16.79 -2.81 12.07
CA PRO A 128 -16.21 -2.13 10.92
C PRO A 128 -16.44 -2.86 9.59
N VAL A 129 -16.42 -4.19 9.60
CA VAL A 129 -16.70 -5.00 8.40
C VAL A 129 -18.13 -4.76 7.91
N PHE A 130 -19.10 -4.81 8.80
CA PHE A 130 -20.52 -4.68 8.42
C PHE A 130 -20.91 -3.26 8.05
N TYR A 131 -20.37 -2.25 8.72
CA TYR A 131 -20.86 -0.87 8.63
C TYR A 131 -19.87 0.15 8.07
N GLY A 132 -18.58 -0.19 7.95
CA GLY A 132 -17.56 0.59 7.25
C GLY A 132 -17.34 0.10 5.83
N TYR A 133 -16.26 0.56 5.22
CA TYR A 133 -15.64 -0.07 4.05
C TYR A 133 -14.26 -0.56 4.43
N GLU A 134 -13.97 -1.79 4.07
CA GLU A 134 -12.61 -2.33 4.10
C GLU A 134 -11.96 -2.15 2.73
N VAL A 135 -10.83 -1.45 2.68
CA VAL A 135 -9.92 -1.47 1.54
C VAL A 135 -8.96 -2.61 1.76
N GLN A 136 -9.15 -3.68 1.02
CA GLN A 136 -8.52 -4.98 1.23
C GLN A 136 -7.00 -4.95 1.09
N ILE A 137 -6.32 -5.78 1.86
CA ILE A 137 -4.90 -6.14 1.73
C ILE A 137 -4.82 -7.67 1.66
N ASP A 138 -4.93 -8.22 0.46
CA ASP A 138 -4.82 -9.63 0.18
C ASP A 138 -4.42 -9.83 -1.28
N ASN A 139 -3.25 -10.42 -1.52
CA ASN A 139 -2.78 -10.67 -2.89
C ASN A 139 -3.08 -12.10 -3.36
N LYS A 140 -3.63 -12.93 -2.49
CA LYS A 140 -4.02 -14.31 -2.79
C LYS A 140 -5.29 -14.69 -2.03
N PRO A 141 -6.43 -14.09 -2.35
CA PRO A 141 -7.67 -14.35 -1.63
C PRO A 141 -8.07 -15.83 -1.74
N GLU A 142 -8.50 -16.39 -0.61
CA GLU A 142 -8.93 -17.80 -0.53
C GLU A 142 -10.26 -18.05 -1.21
N LEU A 143 -11.11 -17.02 -1.26
CA LEU A 143 -12.46 -17.09 -1.81
C LEU A 143 -12.44 -16.87 -3.33
N SER A 144 -11.79 -17.80 -4.01
CA SER A 144 -11.88 -18.08 -5.43
C SER A 144 -11.36 -17.10 -6.47
N ASP A 145 -10.79 -17.72 -7.47
CA ASP A 145 -10.31 -17.15 -8.72
C ASP A 145 -11.42 -16.55 -9.61
N GLU A 146 -12.69 -16.72 -9.26
CA GLU A 146 -13.79 -16.37 -10.16
C GLU A 146 -14.35 -14.96 -9.98
N ASP A 147 -14.19 -14.36 -8.81
CA ASP A 147 -14.86 -13.08 -8.56
C ASP A 147 -13.93 -12.03 -7.97
N ASP A 148 -12.84 -11.75 -8.30
CA ASP A 148 -11.90 -10.65 -8.03
C ASP A 148 -12.28 -9.58 -6.95
N TYR A 149 -13.29 -9.84 -6.11
CA TYR A 149 -13.79 -8.84 -5.15
C TYR A 149 -12.99 -8.74 -3.85
N HIS A 150 -11.91 -9.53 -3.72
CA HIS A 150 -11.13 -9.67 -2.49
C HIS A 150 -9.65 -9.32 -2.65
N TYR A 151 -9.22 -8.72 -3.76
CA TYR A 151 -7.82 -8.34 -3.98
C TYR A 151 -7.45 -7.03 -3.29
N THR A 152 -6.15 -6.87 -3.02
CA THR A 152 -5.57 -5.63 -2.46
C THR A 152 -6.01 -4.40 -3.23
N GLY A 153 -6.57 -3.45 -2.48
CA GLY A 153 -7.06 -2.18 -3.00
C GLY A 153 -8.54 -2.17 -3.39
N MET A 154 -9.23 -3.30 -3.30
CA MET A 154 -10.68 -3.38 -3.53
C MET A 154 -11.45 -2.95 -2.29
N LEU A 155 -12.66 -2.44 -2.46
CA LEU A 155 -13.64 -2.43 -1.37
C LEU A 155 -14.15 -3.86 -1.23
N TYR A 156 -13.81 -4.48 -0.10
CA TYR A 156 -14.06 -5.89 0.21
C TYR A 156 -15.48 -6.30 -0.13
N SER A 157 -15.64 -7.34 -0.96
CA SER A 157 -16.91 -7.88 -1.47
C SER A 157 -17.78 -6.89 -2.28
N LEU A 158 -17.31 -5.68 -2.60
CA LEU A 158 -18.10 -4.66 -3.29
C LEU A 158 -17.57 -4.29 -4.68
N THR A 159 -16.25 -4.24 -4.87
CA THR A 159 -15.67 -3.76 -6.14
C THR A 159 -14.71 -4.76 -6.76
N LYS A 160 -14.70 -4.82 -8.11
CA LYS A 160 -13.67 -5.53 -8.87
C LYS A 160 -12.48 -4.63 -9.16
N PRO A 161 -11.27 -5.19 -9.31
CA PRO A 161 -10.08 -4.40 -9.62
C PRO A 161 -10.15 -3.81 -11.03
N LEU A 162 -9.84 -2.51 -11.13
CA LEU A 162 -9.50 -1.89 -12.41
C LEU A 162 -8.09 -2.34 -12.88
N ALA A 163 -7.22 -2.67 -11.93
CA ALA A 163 -5.90 -3.27 -12.14
C ALA A 163 -5.44 -4.01 -10.87
N LYS A 164 -4.60 -5.03 -11.02
CA LYS A 164 -3.97 -5.77 -9.91
C LYS A 164 -2.50 -5.35 -9.83
N THR A 165 -2.13 -4.52 -8.86
CA THR A 165 -0.78 -3.95 -8.70
C THR A 165 -0.19 -4.16 -7.31
N GLY A 166 -0.84 -4.98 -6.48
CA GLY A 166 -0.33 -5.39 -5.19
C GLY A 166 0.99 -6.16 -5.33
N LYS A 167 2.01 -5.70 -4.63
CA LYS A 167 3.29 -6.41 -4.56
C LYS A 167 3.22 -7.50 -3.51
N PRO A 168 3.83 -8.67 -3.77
CA PRO A 168 3.83 -9.77 -2.81
C PRO A 168 4.61 -9.40 -1.55
N GLY A 169 4.36 -10.11 -0.44
CA GLY A 169 5.22 -10.03 0.72
C GLY A 169 6.64 -10.58 0.40
N PRO A 170 7.70 -9.95 0.93
CA PRO A 170 7.72 -8.84 1.89
C PRO A 170 7.92 -7.45 1.26
N GLU A 171 7.52 -7.22 0.02
CA GLU A 171 7.69 -5.93 -0.64
C GLU A 171 6.77 -4.84 -0.08
N TRP A 172 7.25 -3.59 -0.06
CA TRP A 172 6.46 -2.45 0.37
C TRP A 172 5.46 -2.01 -0.69
N ASN A 173 4.23 -1.82 -0.25
CA ASN A 173 3.12 -1.25 -1.02
C ASN A 173 2.78 0.14 -0.49
N THR A 174 2.37 1.03 -1.39
CA THR A 174 1.80 2.33 -1.05
C THR A 174 0.36 2.37 -1.56
N MET A 175 -0.57 2.57 -0.64
CA MET A 175 -2.00 2.70 -0.92
C MET A 175 -2.44 4.11 -0.58
N GLU A 176 -3.07 4.81 -1.53
CA GLU A 176 -3.71 6.10 -1.33
C GLU A 176 -5.21 5.96 -1.53
N ILE A 177 -5.97 6.27 -0.49
CA ILE A 177 -7.43 6.19 -0.46
C ILE A 177 -7.97 7.60 -0.42
N THR A 178 -8.62 8.03 -1.48
CA THR A 178 -9.25 9.36 -1.56
C THR A 178 -10.74 9.25 -1.26
N LEU A 179 -11.19 10.01 -0.27
CA LEU A 179 -12.58 10.20 0.10
C LEU A 179 -13.01 11.57 -0.42
N ASP A 180 -13.88 11.62 -1.44
CA ASP A 180 -14.37 12.84 -2.06
C ASP A 180 -15.93 12.82 -2.03
N GLY A 181 -16.51 13.44 -1.02
CA GLY A 181 -17.92 13.28 -0.72
C GLY A 181 -18.27 11.79 -0.56
N LEU A 182 -19.19 11.29 -1.38
CA LEU A 182 -19.61 9.88 -1.40
C LEU A 182 -18.76 8.99 -2.32
N ARG A 183 -17.70 9.53 -2.94
CA ARG A 183 -16.79 8.76 -3.80
C ARG A 183 -15.57 8.27 -3.03
N THR A 184 -15.16 7.05 -3.31
CA THR A 184 -13.94 6.43 -2.79
C THR A 184 -13.06 5.98 -3.96
N ILE A 185 -11.84 6.49 -4.03
CA ILE A 185 -10.87 6.14 -5.07
C ILE A 185 -9.65 5.53 -4.37
N VAL A 186 -9.18 4.38 -4.86
CA VAL A 186 -7.96 3.75 -4.37
C VAL A 186 -6.90 3.72 -5.46
N VAL A 187 -5.72 4.24 -5.12
CA VAL A 187 -4.51 4.17 -5.93
C VAL A 187 -3.51 3.27 -5.19
N LEU A 188 -3.12 2.17 -5.80
CA LEU A 188 -2.15 1.22 -5.26
C LEU A 188 -0.89 1.24 -6.10
N ASN A 189 0.26 1.54 -5.47
CA ASN A 189 1.56 1.65 -6.14
C ASN A 189 1.55 2.59 -7.37
N GLY A 190 0.80 3.69 -7.28
CA GLY A 190 0.67 4.69 -8.34
C GLY A 190 -0.38 4.39 -9.42
N VAL A 191 -1.09 3.26 -9.34
CA VAL A 191 -2.13 2.88 -10.30
C VAL A 191 -3.51 2.90 -9.64
N LYS A 192 -4.50 3.51 -10.28
CA LYS A 192 -5.88 3.50 -9.81
C LYS A 192 -6.45 2.08 -9.96
N VAL A 193 -6.83 1.48 -8.83
CA VAL A 193 -7.34 0.11 -8.76
C VAL A 193 -8.82 0.04 -8.40
N THR A 194 -9.36 1.07 -7.73
CA THR A 194 -10.77 1.19 -7.37
C THR A 194 -11.24 2.62 -7.58
N ASP A 195 -12.49 2.75 -8.07
CA ASP A 195 -13.19 4.01 -8.24
C ASP A 195 -14.69 3.70 -8.03
N PHE A 196 -15.18 4.00 -6.84
CA PHE A 196 -16.53 3.64 -6.38
C PHE A 196 -17.26 4.87 -5.85
N LYS A 197 -18.51 4.99 -6.20
CA LYS A 197 -19.42 6.00 -5.66
C LYS A 197 -20.63 5.33 -5.00
N GLU A 198 -21.07 5.86 -3.89
CA GLU A 198 -22.31 5.40 -3.25
C GLU A 198 -23.47 5.35 -4.26
N GLY A 199 -24.12 4.18 -4.33
CA GLY A 199 -25.17 3.89 -5.30
C GLY A 199 -24.70 3.17 -6.57
N ASP A 200 -23.38 3.00 -6.77
CA ASP A 200 -22.89 2.13 -7.84
C ASP A 200 -23.36 0.69 -7.61
N PRO A 201 -23.59 -0.10 -8.67
CA PRO A 201 -23.97 -1.49 -8.55
C PRO A 201 -22.90 -2.31 -7.80
N VAL A 202 -23.36 -3.11 -6.84
CA VAL A 202 -22.50 -4.06 -6.08
C VAL A 202 -23.07 -5.48 -6.22
N PRO A 203 -22.24 -6.53 -6.09
CA PRO A 203 -22.72 -7.91 -6.16
C PRO A 203 -23.64 -8.22 -4.96
N PRO A 204 -24.55 -9.18 -5.07
CA PRO A 204 -25.34 -9.64 -3.93
C PRO A 204 -24.40 -10.26 -2.87
N ARG A 205 -24.73 -10.03 -1.59
CA ARG A 205 -24.03 -10.74 -0.49
C ARG A 205 -24.18 -12.25 -0.65
N LYS A 206 -23.06 -12.96 -0.53
CA LYS A 206 -23.01 -14.43 -0.62
C LYS A 206 -22.85 -15.08 0.75
N PHE A 207 -22.23 -14.37 1.71
CA PHE A 207 -21.89 -14.89 3.03
C PHE A 207 -22.30 -13.91 4.13
N ASP A 208 -22.57 -14.45 5.32
CA ASP A 208 -23.00 -13.66 6.47
C ASP A 208 -21.91 -12.73 7.01
N PHE A 209 -20.65 -13.03 6.73
CA PHE A 209 -19.50 -12.24 7.14
C PHE A 209 -19.16 -11.09 6.15
N GLU A 210 -19.84 -10.97 5.02
CA GLU A 210 -19.64 -9.86 4.08
C GLU A 210 -20.33 -8.58 4.57
N PRO A 211 -19.87 -7.39 4.12
CA PRO A 211 -20.45 -6.10 4.51
C PRO A 211 -21.94 -5.99 4.16
N TYR A 212 -22.69 -5.30 4.99
CA TYR A 212 -24.06 -4.91 4.63
C TYR A 212 -24.00 -3.93 3.45
N HIS A 213 -25.02 -4.02 2.57
CA HIS A 213 -25.19 -3.04 1.50
C HIS A 213 -25.83 -1.77 2.05
N GLY A 214 -25.64 -0.68 1.35
CA GLY A 214 -26.21 0.63 1.67
C GLY A 214 -25.16 1.69 1.91
N PRO A 215 -25.59 2.94 1.99
CA PRO A 215 -24.66 4.06 2.01
C PRO A 215 -23.85 4.12 3.29
N ARG A 216 -22.59 4.54 3.14
CA ARG A 216 -21.70 4.89 4.24
C ARG A 216 -21.63 6.39 4.41
N PRO A 217 -21.37 6.89 5.64
CA PRO A 217 -21.28 8.33 5.89
C PRO A 217 -20.09 8.94 5.12
N GLU A 218 -20.20 10.23 4.78
CA GLU A 218 -19.08 10.97 4.19
C GLU A 218 -17.89 11.05 5.15
N PHE A 219 -18.14 11.09 6.46
CA PHE A 219 -17.13 11.16 7.53
C PHE A 219 -17.25 9.95 8.44
N GLY A 220 -16.14 9.25 8.65
CA GLY A 220 -16.07 8.08 9.51
C GLY A 220 -14.70 7.89 10.15
N TYR A 221 -14.64 6.97 11.14
CA TYR A 221 -13.37 6.53 11.69
C TYR A 221 -12.60 5.74 10.62
N ILE A 222 -11.27 5.69 10.82
CA ILE A 222 -10.35 4.89 10.02
C ILE A 222 -9.54 3.98 10.93
N GLY A 223 -9.09 2.84 10.38
CA GLY A 223 -8.24 1.92 11.12
C GLY A 223 -7.52 0.93 10.23
N VAL A 224 -6.62 0.16 10.82
CA VAL A 224 -5.90 -0.92 10.16
C VAL A 224 -6.22 -2.25 10.87
N GLN A 225 -6.48 -3.28 10.07
CA GLN A 225 -6.94 -4.58 10.56
C GLN A 225 -5.75 -5.49 10.90
N ASN A 226 -5.95 -6.38 11.87
CA ASN A 226 -5.34 -7.70 11.92
C ASN A 226 -6.43 -8.74 11.67
N HIS A 227 -6.19 -9.67 10.73
CA HIS A 227 -7.23 -10.58 10.25
C HIS A 227 -7.23 -11.91 11.00
N GLY A 228 -6.13 -12.65 10.99
CA GLY A 228 -6.08 -13.98 11.55
C GLY A 228 -4.77 -14.27 12.30
N ASP A 229 -4.69 -15.44 12.92
CA ASP A 229 -3.53 -15.85 13.74
C ASP A 229 -2.23 -15.94 12.94
N LYS A 230 -2.33 -16.24 11.64
CA LYS A 230 -1.17 -16.40 10.74
C LYS A 230 -0.88 -15.15 9.94
N ASP A 231 -1.80 -14.20 9.93
CA ASP A 231 -1.69 -12.97 9.14
C ASP A 231 -0.80 -11.96 9.85
N VAL A 232 0.32 -11.64 9.21
CA VAL A 232 1.22 -10.62 9.74
C VAL A 232 1.44 -9.55 8.68
N VAL A 233 0.96 -8.35 8.99
CA VAL A 233 1.11 -7.17 8.15
C VAL A 233 1.81 -6.09 8.97
N PHE A 234 2.71 -5.36 8.30
CA PHE A 234 3.47 -4.27 8.87
C PHE A 234 3.01 -2.97 8.22
N PHE A 235 2.68 -1.97 9.04
CA PHE A 235 2.34 -0.63 8.57
C PHE A 235 3.45 0.34 9.00
N LYS A 236 4.03 1.01 7.99
CA LYS A 236 5.12 1.98 8.19
C LYS A 236 4.60 3.40 8.33
N GLU A 237 3.57 3.74 7.56
CA GLU A 237 3.00 5.07 7.50
C GLU A 237 1.48 4.99 7.47
N VAL A 238 0.83 5.84 8.24
CA VAL A 238 -0.59 6.18 8.10
C VAL A 238 -0.69 7.69 8.15
N LEU A 239 -0.95 8.30 7.00
CA LEU A 239 -0.94 9.74 6.79
C LEU A 239 -2.30 10.19 6.25
N VAL A 240 -2.71 11.41 6.57
CA VAL A 240 -3.93 12.02 6.03
C VAL A 240 -3.62 13.41 5.49
N LYS A 241 -4.18 13.73 4.33
CA LYS A 241 -4.12 15.03 3.70
C LYS A 241 -5.53 15.48 3.29
N PRO A 242 -6.04 16.65 3.74
CA PRO A 242 -7.31 17.20 3.28
C PRO A 242 -7.32 17.40 1.77
N LEU A 243 -8.47 17.19 1.12
CA LEU A 243 -8.64 17.59 -0.27
C LEU A 243 -8.64 19.12 -0.34
N LYS A 244 -7.94 19.67 -1.32
CA LYS A 244 -8.07 21.10 -1.66
C LYS A 244 -9.45 21.27 -2.30
N LYS A 245 -10.27 22.11 -1.69
CA LYS A 245 -11.51 22.59 -2.30
C LYS A 245 -11.21 23.60 -3.39
#